data_1eb1e62306e0c192f7ebbd957417ed32
#
_entry.id   1eb1e62306e0c192f7ebbd957417ed32
#
_cell.length_a   1.000
_cell.length_b   1.000
_cell.length_c   1.000
_cell.angle_alpha   90.00
_cell.angle_beta   90.00
_cell.angle_gamma   90.00
#
_symmetry.space_group_name_H-M   'P 1'
#
loop_
_entity.id
_entity.type
_entity.pdbx_description
1 polymer ?
#
loop_
_entity_poly.entity_id
_entity_poly.type
_entity_poly.pdbx_seq_one_letter_code
_entity_poly.pdbx_strand_id
1 'polypeptide(L)'
;MKNDRVNDPNILNLDAKVLASQRRDAARLQPNRRRFLAGAAVTIGLPWLESLAGKGRAFAAAPARPIRFIAWHVPNGCYRQTWFPTTTGANYTLSPTLMQLASLQKKLLVFSGLQNNDASVVFGSHCLGVSGMLTCVLGTKPNIGQGISVDQVYAQSLAKATRIPSLQIGISNRMYSDIGNPSIYNGCISWASATEPLQPTVQPGVVFDQIFQGQNAAASAADQMKRQALSTSVLDHAVAEAASLQQKLGSADRSKLDQYLTSVRAVETQIQATSSSVSCGATGMTRPADTGLDGPTQAKLTSDLMTIALQCDATRVITFMLGNGGSSCFQSFPWLNITGDHHGLAHAQDGVKLSAIETWEVSELLYFCQKLDAIDEGGTTMLDNSLVFFSSEIGNGINHDQVNKPMLLLGSAGGKIKTGQHVAYNGDPQANLFITMLNALGVPATTFGTAGKAPLTGIT
;
A
#
# COMPACT_ATOMS: atom_id res chain seq x y z
N MET A 1 -42.74 36.65 54.01
CA MET A 1 -42.46 37.67 53.00
C MET A 1 -42.74 37.06 51.68
N LYS A 2 -43.78 37.57 50.99
CA LYS A 2 -44.37 36.99 49.75
C LYS A 2 -43.49 37.23 48.53
N ASN A 3 -43.37 36.24 47.69
CA ASN A 3 -42.74 36.26 46.37
C ASN A 3 -43.65 37.01 45.37
N ASP A 4 -43.34 38.25 45.05
CA ASP A 4 -44.02 39.06 44.02
C ASP A 4 -43.00 39.44 42.91
N ARG A 5 -42.63 38.47 42.05
CA ARG A 5 -41.83 38.76 40.81
C ARG A 5 -42.22 37.87 39.64
N VAL A 6 -43.50 37.61 39.38
CA VAL A 6 -43.91 36.76 38.27
C VAL A 6 -44.83 37.44 37.22
N ASN A 7 -45.18 38.71 37.37
CA ASN A 7 -46.08 39.39 36.45
C ASN A 7 -45.55 40.73 35.96
N ASP A 8 -44.39 40.73 35.26
CA ASP A 8 -43.95 41.88 34.48
C ASP A 8 -44.35 41.66 33.00
N PRO A 9 -45.32 42.43 32.44
CA PRO A 9 -45.78 42.31 31.06
C PRO A 9 -44.69 42.54 30.00
N ASN A 10 -43.53 43.15 30.38
CA ASN A 10 -42.41 43.36 29.49
C ASN A 10 -41.57 42.10 29.28
N ILE A 11 -41.50 41.19 30.26
CA ILE A 11 -40.77 39.91 30.15
C ILE A 11 -41.56 38.97 29.23
N LEU A 12 -42.85 38.87 29.34
CA LEU A 12 -43.71 38.07 28.45
C LEU A 12 -43.68 38.54 27.00
N ASN A 13 -43.43 39.82 26.75
CA ASN A 13 -43.35 40.37 25.39
C ASN A 13 -41.96 40.15 24.76
N LEU A 14 -40.91 39.98 25.56
CA LEU A 14 -39.57 39.64 25.08
C LEU A 14 -39.51 38.19 24.64
N ASP A 15 -40.08 37.28 25.41
CA ASP A 15 -40.11 35.84 25.09
C ASP A 15 -40.93 35.57 23.82
N ALA A 16 -42.03 36.28 23.64
CA ALA A 16 -42.87 36.17 22.43
C ALA A 16 -42.14 36.65 21.15
N LYS A 17 -41.32 37.70 21.27
CA LYS A 17 -40.48 38.21 20.15
C LYS A 17 -39.34 37.29 19.83
N VAL A 18 -38.70 36.70 20.83
CA VAL A 18 -37.60 35.71 20.67
C VAL A 18 -38.15 34.44 20.03
N LEU A 19 -39.31 33.92 20.49
CA LEU A 19 -39.95 32.74 19.90
C LEU A 19 -40.43 33.02 18.47
N ALA A 20 -40.91 34.25 18.15
CA ALA A 20 -41.31 34.63 16.81
C ALA A 20 -40.10 34.78 15.87
N SER A 21 -38.92 35.25 16.37
CA SER A 21 -37.69 35.30 15.58
C SER A 21 -37.18 33.89 15.29
N GLN A 22 -37.14 32.99 16.30
CA GLN A 22 -36.73 31.59 16.13
C GLN A 22 -37.66 30.82 15.18
N ARG A 23 -38.96 31.09 15.17
CA ARG A 23 -39.89 30.51 14.22
C ARG A 23 -39.71 31.07 12.80
N ARG A 24 -39.28 32.30 12.62
CA ARG A 24 -38.96 32.90 11.29
C ARG A 24 -37.64 32.34 10.77
N ASP A 25 -36.65 32.10 11.62
CA ASP A 25 -35.40 31.49 11.24
C ASP A 25 -35.58 30.01 10.93
N ALA A 26 -36.41 29.28 11.68
CA ALA A 26 -36.76 27.89 11.39
C ALA A 26 -37.57 27.74 10.08
N ALA A 27 -38.44 28.72 9.76
CA ALA A 27 -39.18 28.75 8.50
C ALA A 27 -38.30 29.12 7.28
N ARG A 28 -37.20 29.84 7.50
CA ARG A 28 -36.14 30.07 6.47
C ARG A 28 -35.24 28.88 6.20
N LEU A 29 -35.19 27.91 7.11
CA LEU A 29 -34.38 26.71 7.02
C LEU A 29 -35.14 25.48 6.47
N GLN A 30 -36.43 25.66 6.05
CA GLN A 30 -37.08 24.58 5.32
C GLN A 30 -36.46 24.47 3.93
N PRO A 31 -35.73 23.35 3.62
CA PRO A 31 -35.15 23.15 2.31
C PRO A 31 -36.27 22.94 1.30
N ASN A 32 -36.49 23.95 0.47
CA ASN A 32 -37.31 23.77 -0.70
C ASN A 32 -36.60 22.75 -1.62
N ARG A 33 -37.35 21.77 -2.18
CA ARG A 33 -36.86 20.70 -3.03
C ARG A 33 -35.86 21.16 -4.12
N ARG A 34 -36.07 22.36 -4.67
CA ARG A 34 -35.16 22.96 -5.66
C ARG A 34 -33.81 23.43 -5.07
N ARG A 35 -33.78 23.90 -3.81
CA ARG A 35 -32.52 24.26 -3.12
C ARG A 35 -31.80 23.06 -2.59
N PHE A 36 -32.52 21.99 -2.22
CA PHE A 36 -31.91 20.70 -1.86
C PHE A 36 -31.17 20.08 -3.07
N LEU A 37 -31.76 20.17 -4.27
CA LEU A 37 -31.16 19.69 -5.51
C LEU A 37 -30.05 20.60 -6.05
N ALA A 38 -30.00 21.87 -5.67
CA ALA A 38 -28.96 22.83 -6.08
C ALA A 38 -27.82 22.97 -5.08
N GLY A 39 -28.01 22.56 -3.81
CA GLY A 39 -27.00 22.64 -2.74
C GLY A 39 -26.35 21.30 -2.40
N ALA A 40 -26.93 20.20 -2.83
CA ALA A 40 -26.39 18.86 -2.69
C ALA A 40 -25.70 18.41 -3.99
N ALA A 41 -24.74 19.19 -4.47
CA ALA A 41 -23.66 18.63 -5.29
C ALA A 41 -22.68 17.87 -4.38
N VAL A 42 -23.20 16.99 -3.53
CA VAL A 42 -22.46 15.81 -3.09
C VAL A 42 -22.38 14.97 -4.34
N THR A 43 -21.27 15.05 -5.04
CA THR A 43 -20.91 14.09 -6.07
C THR A 43 -20.70 12.78 -5.35
N ILE A 44 -21.80 12.02 -5.16
CA ILE A 44 -21.71 10.59 -4.89
C ILE A 44 -20.97 10.07 -6.12
N GLY A 45 -19.73 9.64 -5.95
CA GLY A 45 -18.98 8.91 -6.96
C GLY A 45 -19.65 7.57 -7.18
N LEU A 46 -20.81 7.60 -7.86
CA LEU A 46 -21.40 6.40 -8.43
C LEU A 46 -20.39 5.88 -9.46
N PRO A 47 -20.19 4.56 -9.56
CA PRO A 47 -19.50 4.00 -10.69
C PRO A 47 -20.12 4.60 -11.97
N TRP A 48 -19.29 4.97 -12.94
CA TRP A 48 -19.71 5.61 -14.17
C TRP A 48 -20.82 4.79 -14.83
N LEU A 49 -22.05 5.31 -14.80
CA LEU A 49 -23.20 4.68 -15.42
C LEU A 49 -23.37 5.30 -16.81
N GLU A 50 -22.86 4.65 -17.84
CA GLU A 50 -22.94 5.08 -19.25
C GLU A 50 -24.38 5.33 -19.71
N SER A 51 -25.35 4.67 -19.10
CA SER A 51 -26.80 4.81 -19.39
C SER A 51 -27.37 6.17 -19.00
N LEU A 52 -26.66 7.01 -18.22
CA LEU A 52 -27.10 8.37 -17.82
C LEU A 52 -26.46 9.47 -18.67
N ALA A 53 -25.57 9.14 -19.60
CA ALA A 53 -25.01 10.08 -20.56
C ALA A 53 -26.04 10.35 -21.67
N GLY A 54 -26.67 11.52 -21.64
CA GLY A 54 -27.65 11.95 -22.65
C GLY A 54 -27.07 11.87 -24.07
N LYS A 55 -27.83 11.31 -25.00
CA LYS A 55 -27.49 11.27 -26.43
C LYS A 55 -27.31 12.70 -26.97
N GLY A 56 -26.04 13.11 -27.23
CA GLY A 56 -25.78 14.36 -27.93
C GLY A 56 -24.57 15.18 -27.54
N ARG A 57 -23.63 14.68 -26.73
CA ARG A 57 -22.32 15.35 -26.53
C ARG A 57 -21.20 14.53 -27.16
N ALA A 58 -20.40 15.17 -27.99
CA ALA A 58 -19.12 14.61 -28.44
C ALA A 58 -18.38 14.06 -27.21
N PHE A 59 -18.00 12.77 -27.25
CA PHE A 59 -17.31 12.10 -26.15
C PHE A 59 -16.04 12.89 -25.85
N ALA A 60 -16.03 13.61 -24.73
CA ALA A 60 -14.78 13.89 -24.08
C ALA A 60 -14.13 12.52 -23.82
N ALA A 61 -12.87 12.35 -24.20
CA ALA A 61 -12.14 11.10 -23.95
C ALA A 61 -12.42 10.67 -22.51
N ALA A 62 -12.82 9.40 -22.32
CA ALA A 62 -13.08 8.88 -20.99
C ALA A 62 -11.90 9.24 -20.08
N PRO A 63 -12.11 9.73 -18.86
CA PRO A 63 -11.02 10.10 -17.98
C PRO A 63 -10.06 8.90 -17.86
N ALA A 64 -8.76 9.15 -18.01
CA ALA A 64 -7.75 8.11 -17.95
C ALA A 64 -7.93 7.32 -16.63
N ARG A 65 -8.04 6.00 -16.74
CA ARG A 65 -8.21 5.12 -15.57
C ARG A 65 -6.99 5.22 -14.67
N PRO A 66 -7.18 5.20 -13.33
CA PRO A 66 -6.05 5.24 -12.43
C PRO A 66 -5.18 4.00 -12.59
N ILE A 67 -3.89 4.19 -12.76
CA ILE A 67 -2.94 3.09 -12.72
C ILE A 67 -2.52 2.87 -11.26
N ARG A 68 -2.39 1.61 -10.87
CA ARG A 68 -2.07 1.21 -9.49
C ARG A 68 -0.76 0.44 -9.47
N PHE A 69 0.01 0.63 -8.41
CA PHE A 69 1.24 -0.12 -8.17
C PHE A 69 1.16 -0.89 -6.86
N ILE A 70 1.41 -2.18 -6.92
CA ILE A 70 1.45 -3.06 -5.76
C ILE A 70 2.78 -3.80 -5.77
N ALA A 71 3.54 -3.73 -4.67
CA ALA A 71 4.73 -4.56 -4.44
C ALA A 71 4.39 -5.66 -3.43
N TRP A 72 4.62 -6.91 -3.83
CA TRP A 72 4.36 -8.11 -3.05
C TRP A 72 5.67 -8.80 -2.71
N HIS A 73 6.00 -8.86 -1.43
CA HIS A 73 7.21 -9.49 -0.94
C HIS A 73 6.90 -10.86 -0.32
N VAL A 74 7.72 -11.85 -0.65
CA VAL A 74 7.82 -13.16 0.03
C VAL A 74 9.24 -13.36 0.52
N PRO A 75 9.47 -14.01 1.68
CA PRO A 75 10.81 -14.17 2.24
C PRO A 75 11.58 -15.34 1.63
N ASN A 76 12.92 -15.31 1.81
CA ASN A 76 13.86 -16.43 1.70
C ASN A 76 14.15 -16.94 0.28
N GLY A 77 13.92 -16.13 -0.74
CA GLY A 77 14.28 -16.49 -2.13
C GLY A 77 13.34 -17.52 -2.74
N CYS A 78 13.91 -18.43 -3.54
CA CYS A 78 13.14 -19.51 -4.15
C CYS A 78 13.98 -20.78 -4.34
N TYR A 79 13.31 -21.91 -4.38
CA TYR A 79 13.87 -23.19 -4.80
C TYR A 79 13.92 -23.23 -6.33
N ARG A 80 15.08 -22.88 -6.89
CA ARG A 80 15.27 -22.61 -8.34
C ARG A 80 14.84 -23.75 -9.24
N GLN A 81 14.89 -25.00 -8.76
CA GLN A 81 14.56 -26.20 -9.53
C GLN A 81 13.07 -26.29 -9.91
N THR A 82 12.20 -25.67 -9.12
CA THR A 82 10.75 -25.67 -9.36
C THR A 82 10.19 -24.30 -9.68
N TRP A 83 10.98 -23.23 -9.54
CA TRP A 83 10.52 -21.86 -9.70
C TRP A 83 10.52 -21.36 -11.14
N PHE A 84 11.64 -21.53 -11.86
CA PHE A 84 11.81 -20.92 -13.18
C PHE A 84 11.27 -21.79 -14.31
N PRO A 85 10.50 -21.22 -15.27
CA PRO A 85 10.19 -21.89 -16.52
C PRO A 85 11.46 -22.25 -17.29
N THR A 86 11.40 -23.37 -18.00
CA THR A 86 12.55 -23.86 -18.82
C THR A 86 12.56 -23.27 -20.23
N THR A 87 11.44 -22.66 -20.66
CA THR A 87 11.29 -22.05 -21.98
C THR A 87 10.95 -20.56 -21.85
N THR A 88 11.31 -19.77 -22.85
CA THR A 88 11.11 -18.31 -22.90
C THR A 88 10.10 -17.90 -23.98
N GLY A 89 9.72 -16.61 -23.97
CA GLY A 89 8.78 -16.03 -24.92
C GLY A 89 7.31 -16.26 -24.55
N ALA A 90 6.41 -15.99 -25.48
CA ALA A 90 4.96 -16.04 -25.23
C ALA A 90 4.40 -17.47 -25.08
N ASN A 91 5.10 -18.49 -25.59
CA ASN A 91 4.68 -19.89 -25.55
C ASN A 91 5.41 -20.67 -24.45
N TYR A 92 5.84 -20.00 -23.39
CA TYR A 92 6.52 -20.66 -22.28
C TYR A 92 5.57 -21.58 -21.49
N THR A 93 6.16 -22.64 -20.95
CA THR A 93 5.46 -23.55 -20.04
C THR A 93 5.71 -23.07 -18.60
N LEU A 94 4.65 -22.90 -17.83
CA LEU A 94 4.76 -22.57 -16.42
C LEU A 94 5.54 -23.65 -15.66
N SER A 95 6.39 -23.21 -14.76
CA SER A 95 7.12 -24.10 -13.85
C SER A 95 6.15 -24.72 -12.81
N PRO A 96 6.56 -25.77 -12.09
CA PRO A 96 5.70 -26.41 -11.09
C PRO A 96 5.16 -25.43 -10.05
N THR A 97 5.98 -24.56 -9.49
CA THR A 97 5.55 -23.55 -8.51
C THR A 97 4.60 -22.50 -9.10
N LEU A 98 4.86 -22.06 -10.35
CA LEU A 98 4.06 -21.02 -11.01
C LEU A 98 2.79 -21.56 -11.68
N MET A 99 2.58 -22.88 -11.71
CA MET A 99 1.36 -23.48 -12.29
C MET A 99 0.07 -22.97 -11.66
N GLN A 100 0.12 -22.49 -10.43
CA GLN A 100 -1.00 -21.84 -9.75
C GLN A 100 -1.53 -20.64 -10.56
N LEU A 101 -0.65 -19.92 -11.27
CA LEU A 101 -0.98 -18.70 -12.03
C LEU A 101 -1.50 -19.01 -13.46
N ALA A 102 -1.79 -20.26 -13.80
CA ALA A 102 -2.20 -20.66 -15.16
C ALA A 102 -3.42 -19.86 -15.69
N SER A 103 -4.40 -19.56 -14.82
CA SER A 103 -5.58 -18.75 -15.19
C SER A 103 -5.23 -17.30 -15.57
N LEU A 104 -4.10 -16.78 -15.08
CA LEU A 104 -3.62 -15.41 -15.34
C LEU A 104 -2.38 -15.39 -16.25
N GLN A 105 -1.98 -16.50 -16.88
CA GLN A 105 -0.75 -16.57 -17.66
C GLN A 105 -0.64 -15.48 -18.74
N LYS A 106 -1.75 -15.10 -19.36
CA LYS A 106 -1.77 -14.01 -20.36
C LYS A 106 -1.50 -12.62 -19.78
N LYS A 107 -1.72 -12.45 -18.47
CA LYS A 107 -1.48 -11.19 -17.72
C LYS A 107 -0.22 -11.26 -16.87
N LEU A 108 0.52 -12.36 -16.97
CA LEU A 108 1.74 -12.64 -16.21
C LEU A 108 2.97 -12.41 -17.07
N LEU A 109 3.98 -11.78 -16.49
CA LEU A 109 5.33 -11.65 -17.01
C LEU A 109 6.28 -12.28 -16.01
N VAL A 110 7.01 -13.31 -16.45
CA VAL A 110 8.02 -14.00 -15.63
C VAL A 110 9.39 -13.50 -16.03
N PHE A 111 10.23 -13.22 -15.06
CA PHE A 111 11.61 -12.83 -15.28
C PHE A 111 12.57 -13.91 -14.79
N SER A 112 13.64 -14.12 -15.53
CA SER A 112 14.84 -14.83 -15.04
C SER A 112 16.09 -14.02 -15.39
N GLY A 113 17.16 -14.23 -14.63
CA GLY A 113 18.45 -13.60 -14.85
C GLY A 113 18.55 -12.13 -14.41
N LEU A 114 17.52 -11.53 -13.82
CA LEU A 114 17.62 -10.22 -13.18
C LEU A 114 18.30 -10.33 -11.80
N GLN A 115 19.04 -9.30 -11.43
CA GLN A 115 19.77 -9.26 -10.16
C GLN A 115 19.76 -7.88 -9.53
N ASN A 116 19.88 -7.82 -8.19
CA ASN A 116 20.13 -6.57 -7.49
C ASN A 116 21.64 -6.37 -7.33
N ASN A 117 22.25 -5.67 -8.26
CA ASN A 117 23.72 -5.61 -8.40
C ASN A 117 24.42 -4.98 -7.21
N ASP A 118 23.78 -4.09 -6.47
CA ASP A 118 24.41 -3.45 -5.32
C ASP A 118 24.49 -4.37 -4.10
N ALA A 119 23.53 -5.29 -4.00
CA ALA A 119 23.54 -6.27 -2.94
C ALA A 119 24.53 -7.44 -3.21
N SER A 120 25.15 -7.50 -4.39
CA SER A 120 26.14 -8.53 -4.73
C SER A 120 27.40 -8.48 -3.85
N VAL A 121 27.63 -7.37 -3.17
CA VAL A 121 28.78 -7.16 -2.27
C VAL A 121 28.53 -7.75 -0.89
N VAL A 122 27.31 -8.16 -0.57
CA VAL A 122 26.94 -8.57 0.79
C VAL A 122 26.40 -9.98 0.79
N PHE A 123 27.33 -10.93 0.92
CA PHE A 123 26.98 -12.31 1.23
C PHE A 123 26.21 -12.37 2.56
N GLY A 124 25.03 -12.97 2.53
CA GLY A 124 24.39 -13.46 3.73
C GLY A 124 23.50 -12.50 4.51
N SER A 125 23.03 -11.39 3.93
CA SER A 125 22.16 -10.47 4.66
C SER A 125 20.74 -10.42 4.13
N HIS A 126 19.79 -10.99 4.88
CA HIS A 126 18.37 -10.78 4.64
C HIS A 126 17.96 -9.32 4.88
N CYS A 127 18.53 -8.68 5.91
CA CYS A 127 18.24 -7.27 6.23
C CYS A 127 18.53 -6.35 5.04
N LEU A 128 19.71 -6.48 4.43
CA LEU A 128 20.07 -5.66 3.26
C LEU A 128 19.29 -6.06 2.01
N GLY A 129 18.92 -7.33 1.87
CA GLY A 129 18.07 -7.81 0.79
C GLY A 129 16.68 -7.21 0.86
N VAL A 130 16.04 -7.20 2.05
CA VAL A 130 14.71 -6.61 2.27
C VAL A 130 14.74 -5.11 2.01
N SER A 131 15.63 -4.37 2.67
CA SER A 131 15.69 -2.92 2.51
C SER A 131 16.09 -2.48 1.10
N GLY A 132 16.93 -3.29 0.41
CA GLY A 132 17.35 -3.06 -0.96
C GLY A 132 16.35 -3.50 -2.03
N MET A 133 15.29 -4.24 -1.67
CA MET A 133 14.39 -4.86 -2.64
C MET A 133 13.71 -3.85 -3.58
N LEU A 134 13.19 -2.76 -3.04
CA LEU A 134 12.49 -1.74 -3.82
C LEU A 134 13.32 -0.46 -4.03
N THR A 135 14.50 -0.35 -3.42
CA THR A 135 15.38 0.82 -3.55
C THR A 135 16.52 0.59 -4.55
N CYS A 136 16.96 -0.65 -4.73
CA CYS A 136 18.16 -1.02 -5.48
C CYS A 136 19.39 -0.20 -5.01
N VAL A 137 19.50 0.03 -3.71
CA VAL A 137 20.62 0.69 -3.06
C VAL A 137 21.07 -0.18 -1.89
N LEU A 138 22.36 -0.26 -1.64
CA LEU A 138 22.92 -0.97 -0.49
C LEU A 138 22.71 -0.12 0.77
N GLY A 139 22.07 -0.69 1.78
CA GLY A 139 21.88 -0.05 3.08
C GLY A 139 23.19 0.22 3.80
N THR A 140 23.28 1.35 4.48
CA THR A 140 24.47 1.74 5.26
C THR A 140 24.36 1.37 6.74
N LYS A 141 25.49 1.21 7.40
CA LYS A 141 25.59 1.00 8.85
C LYS A 141 26.78 1.78 9.43
N PRO A 142 26.75 2.17 10.71
CA PRO A 142 25.73 1.87 11.73
C PRO A 142 24.47 2.74 11.60
N ASN A 143 24.53 3.85 10.84
CA ASN A 143 23.40 4.75 10.65
C ASN A 143 22.49 4.21 9.54
N ILE A 144 21.18 4.45 9.72
CA ILE A 144 20.20 4.12 8.70
C ILE A 144 20.44 5.01 7.47
N GLY A 145 20.66 4.36 6.33
CA GLY A 145 20.81 5.03 5.04
C GLY A 145 20.49 4.04 3.93
N GLN A 146 19.54 4.41 3.08
CA GLN A 146 19.03 3.61 1.97
C GLN A 146 18.73 4.56 0.79
N GLY A 147 18.05 4.11 -0.23
CA GLY A 147 17.50 4.97 -1.28
C GLY A 147 15.99 5.14 -1.11
N ILE A 148 15.40 6.06 -1.85
CA ILE A 148 13.96 6.09 -2.01
C ILE A 148 13.51 4.84 -2.79
N SER A 149 12.43 4.20 -2.36
CA SER A 149 11.90 3.01 -3.03
C SER A 149 11.01 3.36 -4.23
N VAL A 150 10.92 2.46 -5.19
CA VAL A 150 10.17 2.68 -6.45
C VAL A 150 8.69 2.98 -6.21
N ASP A 151 8.07 2.36 -5.21
CA ASP A 151 6.70 2.63 -4.79
C ASP A 151 6.53 4.06 -4.28
N GLN A 152 7.53 4.59 -3.56
CA GLN A 152 7.49 5.94 -3.02
C GLN A 152 7.80 7.00 -4.09
N VAL A 153 8.65 6.70 -5.07
CA VAL A 153 8.83 7.57 -6.25
C VAL A 153 7.48 7.73 -6.98
N TYR A 154 6.75 6.63 -7.18
CA TYR A 154 5.42 6.70 -7.77
C TYR A 154 4.40 7.40 -6.88
N ALA A 155 4.33 7.06 -5.59
CA ALA A 155 3.40 7.68 -4.64
C ALA A 155 3.58 9.21 -4.57
N GLN A 156 4.82 9.69 -4.53
CA GLN A 156 5.13 11.12 -4.51
C GLN A 156 4.74 11.80 -5.83
N SER A 157 4.84 11.11 -6.98
CA SER A 157 4.41 11.65 -8.28
C SER A 157 2.90 11.83 -8.40
N LEU A 158 2.13 11.05 -7.67
CA LEU A 158 0.66 11.16 -7.61
C LEU A 158 0.19 12.41 -6.84
N ALA A 159 1.11 13.09 -6.17
CA ALA A 159 0.82 14.23 -5.30
C ALA A 159 -0.27 13.90 -4.26
N LYS A 160 -1.44 14.57 -4.35
CA LYS A 160 -2.59 14.34 -3.45
C LYS A 160 -3.76 13.68 -4.19
N ALA A 161 -3.49 12.82 -5.18
CA ALA A 161 -4.53 12.18 -5.97
C ALA A 161 -5.42 11.24 -5.14
N THR A 162 -4.87 10.67 -4.05
CA THR A 162 -5.59 9.76 -3.15
C THR A 162 -5.47 10.22 -1.70
N ARG A 163 -6.43 9.80 -0.87
CA ARG A 163 -6.45 10.13 0.56
C ARG A 163 -5.27 9.52 1.32
N ILE A 164 -4.90 8.31 0.97
CA ILE A 164 -3.73 7.60 1.50
C ILE A 164 -2.69 7.60 0.38
N PRO A 165 -1.58 8.33 0.50
CA PRO A 165 -0.55 8.39 -0.55
C PRO A 165 0.00 7.03 -0.92
N SER A 166 0.26 6.20 0.09
CA SER A 166 0.66 4.79 -0.03
C SER A 166 0.31 4.03 1.23
N LEU A 167 0.08 2.72 1.11
CA LEU A 167 -0.31 1.84 2.22
C LEU A 167 0.71 0.71 2.35
N GLN A 168 1.39 0.63 3.49
CA GLN A 168 2.34 -0.42 3.81
C GLN A 168 1.67 -1.44 4.72
N ILE A 169 1.61 -2.70 4.29
CA ILE A 169 0.95 -3.78 4.99
C ILE A 169 1.87 -4.99 5.09
N GLY A 170 1.78 -5.72 6.19
CA GLY A 170 2.49 -6.98 6.39
C GLY A 170 1.70 -7.92 7.29
N ILE A 171 2.19 -9.15 7.46
CA ILE A 171 1.60 -10.11 8.39
C ILE A 171 2.55 -10.51 9.51
N SER A 172 3.81 -10.08 9.49
CA SER A 172 4.78 -10.29 10.56
C SER A 172 5.34 -8.98 11.07
N ASN A 173 5.36 -8.82 12.38
CA ASN A 173 6.04 -7.71 13.07
C ASN A 173 7.41 -8.12 13.65
N ARG A 174 7.85 -9.34 13.38
CA ARG A 174 9.14 -9.84 13.85
C ARG A 174 10.25 -9.20 13.04
N MET A 175 11.23 -8.65 13.73
CA MET A 175 12.43 -8.09 13.12
C MET A 175 13.66 -8.62 13.88
N TYR A 176 14.73 -8.88 13.15
CA TYR A 176 16.02 -9.21 13.74
C TYR A 176 17.12 -8.42 13.03
N SER A 177 18.28 -8.40 13.65
CA SER A 177 19.50 -7.82 13.07
C SER A 177 20.40 -8.96 12.59
N ASP A 178 20.90 -8.86 11.38
CA ASP A 178 21.93 -9.75 10.86
C ASP A 178 23.20 -8.97 10.52
N ILE A 179 24.37 -9.57 10.75
CA ILE A 179 25.70 -9.01 10.39
C ILE A 179 25.86 -7.54 10.85
N GLY A 180 25.22 -7.16 11.97
CA GLY A 180 25.26 -5.81 12.52
C GLY A 180 24.46 -4.75 11.75
N ASN A 181 23.55 -5.17 10.88
CA ASN A 181 22.63 -4.26 10.20
C ASN A 181 21.48 -3.85 11.13
N PRO A 182 20.93 -2.64 11.03
CA PRO A 182 19.76 -2.25 11.78
C PRO A 182 18.58 -3.20 11.52
N SER A 183 17.86 -3.61 12.58
CA SER A 183 16.72 -4.53 12.47
C SER A 183 15.58 -3.98 11.61
N ILE A 184 15.45 -2.66 11.50
CA ILE A 184 14.47 -2.00 10.66
C ILE A 184 14.62 -2.40 9.17
N TYR A 185 15.83 -2.73 8.73
CA TYR A 185 16.08 -3.18 7.36
C TYR A 185 15.41 -4.52 7.04
N ASN A 186 15.19 -5.36 8.07
CA ASN A 186 14.50 -6.64 7.90
C ASN A 186 12.98 -6.52 7.73
N GLY A 187 12.40 -5.42 8.19
CA GLY A 187 10.94 -5.22 8.23
C GLY A 187 10.39 -4.15 7.29
N CYS A 188 11.21 -3.52 6.45
CA CYS A 188 10.78 -2.42 5.59
C CYS A 188 11.31 -2.53 4.18
N ILE A 189 10.41 -2.79 3.22
CA ILE A 189 10.73 -2.72 1.78
C ILE A 189 10.47 -1.32 1.21
N SER A 190 9.61 -0.52 1.85
CA SER A 190 9.20 0.82 1.41
C SER A 190 9.97 1.91 2.15
N TRP A 191 10.49 2.90 1.41
CA TRP A 191 11.34 3.98 1.93
C TRP A 191 10.94 5.30 1.29
N ALA A 192 10.41 6.23 2.10
CA ALA A 192 9.99 7.56 1.63
C ALA A 192 11.18 8.46 1.25
N SER A 193 12.33 8.20 1.84
CA SER A 193 13.61 8.83 1.53
C SER A 193 14.76 7.91 1.95
N ALA A 194 15.99 8.37 1.79
CA ALA A 194 17.17 7.59 2.18
C ALA A 194 17.23 7.24 3.69
N THR A 195 16.53 7.96 4.54
CA THR A 195 16.57 7.79 6.00
C THR A 195 15.19 7.55 6.63
N GLU A 196 14.15 7.39 5.82
CA GLU A 196 12.77 7.29 6.28
C GLU A 196 12.12 5.96 5.83
N PRO A 197 12.31 4.89 6.61
CA PRO A 197 11.63 3.61 6.36
C PRO A 197 10.15 3.72 6.73
N LEU A 198 9.30 3.14 5.89
CA LEU A 198 7.86 3.03 6.13
C LEU A 198 7.52 1.63 6.63
N GLN A 199 7.22 1.53 7.90
CA GLN A 199 6.91 0.24 8.54
C GLN A 199 5.52 -0.26 8.13
N PRO A 200 5.37 -1.56 7.84
CA PRO A 200 4.07 -2.13 7.52
C PRO A 200 3.15 -2.23 8.73
N THR A 201 1.88 -1.93 8.55
CA THR A 201 0.81 -2.23 9.49
C THR A 201 0.47 -3.72 9.40
N VAL A 202 0.53 -4.44 10.51
CA VAL A 202 0.33 -5.91 10.54
C VAL A 202 -1.01 -6.33 11.17
N GLN A 203 -1.76 -5.40 11.73
CA GLN A 203 -3.08 -5.64 12.31
C GLN A 203 -4.18 -5.35 11.27
N PRO A 204 -4.96 -6.34 10.81
CA PRO A 204 -5.98 -6.13 9.80
C PRO A 204 -7.06 -5.11 10.19
N GLY A 205 -7.45 -5.06 11.48
CA GLY A 205 -8.40 -4.05 11.94
C GLY A 205 -7.85 -2.63 11.89
N VAL A 206 -6.55 -2.43 12.13
CA VAL A 206 -5.90 -1.12 11.97
C VAL A 206 -5.85 -0.72 10.50
N VAL A 207 -5.55 -1.66 9.59
CA VAL A 207 -5.60 -1.43 8.13
C VAL A 207 -7.02 -1.05 7.71
N PHE A 208 -8.03 -1.77 8.22
CA PHE A 208 -9.44 -1.44 8.00
C PHE A 208 -9.76 -0.01 8.47
N ASP A 209 -9.35 0.34 9.68
CA ASP A 209 -9.59 1.68 10.22
C ASP A 209 -8.92 2.77 9.35
N GLN A 210 -7.71 2.55 8.84
CA GLN A 210 -7.03 3.46 7.91
C GLN A 210 -7.80 3.65 6.61
N ILE A 211 -8.33 2.56 6.02
CA ILE A 211 -9.10 2.59 4.77
C ILE A 211 -10.44 3.30 4.97
N PHE A 212 -11.12 3.06 6.09
CA PHE A 212 -12.46 3.57 6.35
C PHE A 212 -12.50 4.79 7.30
N GLN A 213 -11.34 5.32 7.71
CA GLN A 213 -11.26 6.48 8.59
C GLN A 213 -12.03 7.67 8.00
N GLY A 214 -12.96 8.20 8.80
CA GLY A 214 -13.85 9.29 8.37
C GLY A 214 -15.15 8.84 7.70
N GLN A 215 -15.38 7.54 7.47
CA GLN A 215 -16.56 7.02 6.75
C GLN A 215 -17.61 6.35 7.66
N ASN A 216 -17.49 6.44 8.98
CA ASN A 216 -18.51 5.90 9.88
C ASN A 216 -19.83 6.67 9.69
N ALA A 217 -20.70 6.18 8.81
CA ALA A 217 -22.06 6.69 8.57
C ALA A 217 -22.95 6.71 9.84
N ALA A 218 -22.53 5.99 10.90
CA ALA A 218 -23.20 5.95 12.20
C ALA A 218 -22.66 6.98 13.21
N ALA A 219 -21.52 7.62 12.96
CA ALA A 219 -21.00 8.67 13.84
C ALA A 219 -21.59 10.02 13.45
N SER A 220 -22.18 10.73 14.42
CA SER A 220 -22.68 12.07 14.16
C SER A 220 -21.57 13.02 13.68
N ALA A 221 -21.91 14.03 12.88
CA ALA A 221 -20.94 15.07 12.48
C ALA A 221 -20.24 15.70 13.70
N ALA A 222 -20.90 15.76 14.85
CA ALA A 222 -20.35 16.23 16.12
C ALA A 222 -19.26 15.29 16.67
N ASP A 223 -19.45 13.96 16.57
CA ASP A 223 -18.46 12.98 17.02
C ASP A 223 -17.23 12.93 16.09
N GLN A 224 -17.43 13.20 14.80
CA GLN A 224 -16.33 13.34 13.83
C GLN A 224 -15.50 14.59 14.12
N MET A 225 -16.14 15.75 14.34
CA MET A 225 -15.48 17.00 14.74
C MET A 225 -14.74 16.86 16.08
N LYS A 226 -15.34 16.17 17.05
CA LYS A 226 -14.72 15.95 18.37
C LYS A 226 -13.47 15.07 18.28
N ARG A 227 -13.49 14.01 17.45
CA ARG A 227 -12.32 13.16 17.20
C ARG A 227 -11.22 13.92 16.46
N GLN A 228 -11.57 14.70 15.44
CA GLN A 228 -10.65 15.53 14.70
C GLN A 228 -10.00 16.59 15.60
N ALA A 229 -10.79 17.26 16.44
CA ALA A 229 -10.29 18.22 17.42
C ALA A 229 -9.36 17.58 18.45
N LEU A 230 -9.66 16.37 18.93
CA LEU A 230 -8.80 15.61 19.85
C LEU A 230 -7.48 15.20 19.18
N SER A 231 -7.49 14.72 17.93
CA SER A 231 -6.29 14.36 17.19
C SER A 231 -5.40 15.57 16.95
N THR A 232 -5.97 16.69 16.52
CA THR A 232 -5.25 17.98 16.34
C THR A 232 -4.66 18.46 17.66
N SER A 233 -5.43 18.41 18.75
CA SER A 233 -4.96 18.84 20.08
C SER A 233 -3.79 18.01 20.61
N VAL A 234 -3.77 16.68 20.36
CA VAL A 234 -2.66 15.80 20.76
C VAL A 234 -1.39 16.11 19.96
N LEU A 235 -1.55 16.34 18.66
CA LEU A 235 -0.44 16.69 17.76
C LEU A 235 0.12 18.07 18.07
N ASP A 236 -0.73 19.07 18.32
CA ASP A 236 -0.32 20.42 18.74
C ASP A 236 0.46 20.39 20.06
N HIS A 237 0.02 19.55 21.01
CA HIS A 237 0.72 19.38 22.28
C HIS A 237 2.10 18.74 22.09
N ALA A 238 2.19 17.69 21.27
CA ALA A 238 3.46 17.03 20.95
C ALA A 238 4.44 17.96 20.23
N VAL A 239 3.96 18.80 19.31
CA VAL A 239 4.77 19.82 18.61
C VAL A 239 5.26 20.90 19.59
N ALA A 240 4.41 21.36 20.52
CA ALA A 240 4.79 22.35 21.53
C ALA A 240 5.84 21.81 22.51
N GLU A 241 5.69 20.56 22.98
CA GLU A 241 6.69 19.91 23.84
C GLU A 241 8.01 19.70 23.10
N ALA A 242 7.97 19.27 21.83
CA ALA A 242 9.16 19.09 21.03
C ALA A 242 9.89 20.42 20.75
N ALA A 243 9.17 21.51 20.51
CA ALA A 243 9.76 22.84 20.36
C ALA A 243 10.48 23.32 21.65
N SER A 244 9.91 23.01 22.82
CA SER A 244 10.56 23.26 24.11
C SER A 244 11.82 22.41 24.30
N LEU A 245 11.81 21.17 23.82
CA LEU A 245 12.94 20.24 23.88
C LEU A 245 14.08 20.69 22.95
N GLN A 246 13.77 21.21 21.76
CA GLN A 246 14.74 21.70 20.77
C GLN A 246 15.72 22.71 21.34
N GLN A 247 15.25 23.56 22.26
CA GLN A 247 16.11 24.59 22.90
C GLN A 247 17.16 23.98 23.82
N LYS A 248 16.97 22.73 24.27
CA LYS A 248 17.84 22.04 25.25
C LYS A 248 18.79 21.03 24.60
N LEU A 249 18.64 20.76 23.29
CA LEU A 249 19.39 19.73 22.59
C LEU A 249 20.61 20.29 21.84
N GLY A 250 21.62 19.43 21.66
CA GLY A 250 22.77 19.67 20.77
C GLY A 250 22.36 19.62 19.30
N SER A 251 23.20 20.08 18.37
CA SER A 251 22.90 20.23 16.94
C SER A 251 22.47 18.91 16.25
N ALA A 252 23.12 17.79 16.58
CA ALA A 252 22.79 16.49 16.01
C ALA A 252 21.39 15.98 16.43
N ASP A 253 21.02 16.18 17.69
CA ASP A 253 19.73 15.76 18.21
C ASP A 253 18.60 16.72 17.81
N ARG A 254 18.90 17.99 17.58
CA ARG A 254 17.96 18.94 16.95
C ARG A 254 17.57 18.48 15.55
N SER A 255 18.53 18.03 14.74
CA SER A 255 18.25 17.52 13.40
C SER A 255 17.33 16.28 13.42
N LYS A 256 17.53 15.36 14.36
CA LYS A 256 16.64 14.19 14.55
C LYS A 256 15.23 14.61 14.99
N LEU A 257 15.14 15.59 15.89
CA LEU A 257 13.85 16.10 16.36
C LEU A 257 13.11 16.87 15.24
N ASP A 258 13.82 17.62 14.38
CA ASP A 258 13.25 18.29 13.21
C ASP A 258 12.69 17.27 12.20
N GLN A 259 13.39 16.16 11.97
CA GLN A 259 12.91 15.06 11.14
C GLN A 259 11.64 14.43 11.73
N TYR A 260 11.61 14.19 13.04
CA TYR A 260 10.43 13.70 13.75
C TYR A 260 9.24 14.67 13.61
N LEU A 261 9.46 15.97 13.83
CA LEU A 261 8.42 16.99 13.69
C LEU A 261 7.92 17.14 12.25
N THR A 262 8.79 16.96 11.28
CA THR A 262 8.41 16.94 9.85
C THR A 262 7.50 15.75 9.55
N SER A 263 7.81 14.57 10.10
CA SER A 263 6.95 13.38 9.98
C SER A 263 5.59 13.57 10.67
N VAL A 264 5.57 14.20 11.86
CA VAL A 264 4.33 14.54 12.57
C VAL A 264 3.47 15.52 11.76
N ARG A 265 4.08 16.56 11.16
CA ARG A 265 3.37 17.52 10.28
C ARG A 265 2.85 16.86 9.00
N ALA A 266 3.55 15.89 8.45
CA ALA A 266 3.06 15.10 7.31
C ALA A 266 1.79 14.33 7.68
N VAL A 267 1.76 13.71 8.87
CA VAL A 267 0.55 13.05 9.42
C VAL A 267 -0.58 14.06 9.65
N GLU A 268 -0.29 15.24 10.20
CA GLU A 268 -1.28 16.30 10.39
C GLU A 268 -1.87 16.78 9.07
N THR A 269 -1.03 16.99 8.06
CA THR A 269 -1.47 17.35 6.69
C THR A 269 -2.34 16.25 6.08
N GLN A 270 -2.03 14.98 6.34
CA GLN A 270 -2.84 13.84 5.95
C GLN A 270 -4.22 13.84 6.63
N ILE A 271 -4.28 14.13 7.93
CA ILE A 271 -5.54 14.24 8.69
C ILE A 271 -6.40 15.39 8.14
N GLN A 272 -5.81 16.53 7.77
CA GLN A 272 -6.51 17.69 7.21
C GLN A 272 -6.97 17.46 5.76
N ALA A 273 -6.22 16.71 4.95
CA ALA A 273 -6.60 16.36 3.58
C ALA A 273 -7.81 15.41 3.49
N THR A 274 -8.22 14.81 4.63
CA THR A 274 -9.37 13.89 4.72
C THR A 274 -10.73 14.57 4.51
N SER A 275 -10.78 15.87 4.25
CA SER A 275 -12.03 16.61 4.04
C SER A 275 -12.63 16.49 2.62
N SER A 276 -11.95 15.85 1.67
CA SER A 276 -12.42 15.58 0.32
C SER A 276 -12.54 14.07 0.08
N SER A 277 -13.59 13.47 0.60
CA SER A 277 -13.79 12.02 0.59
C SER A 277 -14.47 11.53 -0.69
N VAL A 278 -13.81 10.65 -1.42
CA VAL A 278 -14.50 9.60 -2.17
C VAL A 278 -15.08 8.66 -1.11
N SER A 279 -16.41 8.60 -1.01
CA SER A 279 -17.07 7.69 -0.06
C SER A 279 -16.94 6.26 -0.56
N CYS A 280 -16.16 5.43 0.10
CA CYS A 280 -16.29 3.98 0.04
C CYS A 280 -17.65 3.64 0.65
N GLY A 281 -18.67 3.39 -0.17
CA GLY A 281 -19.95 2.88 0.33
C GLY A 281 -19.72 1.67 1.22
N ALA A 282 -20.55 1.51 2.25
CA ALA A 282 -20.44 0.38 3.17
C ALA A 282 -20.39 -0.94 2.38
N THR A 283 -19.21 -1.58 2.35
CA THR A 283 -18.99 -2.83 1.62
C THR A 283 -19.61 -4.04 2.33
N GLY A 284 -20.31 -3.82 3.46
CA GLY A 284 -20.80 -4.89 4.34
C GLY A 284 -19.69 -5.59 5.13
N MET A 285 -18.43 -5.22 4.95
CA MET A 285 -17.32 -5.78 5.70
C MET A 285 -17.30 -5.21 7.12
N THR A 286 -17.29 -6.08 8.10
CA THR A 286 -17.10 -5.69 9.52
C THR A 286 -15.61 -5.53 9.81
N ARG A 287 -15.27 -4.65 10.77
CA ARG A 287 -13.89 -4.48 11.25
C ARG A 287 -13.30 -5.83 11.69
N PRO A 288 -12.20 -6.29 11.10
CA PRO A 288 -11.60 -7.57 11.46
C PRO A 288 -10.93 -7.54 12.85
N ALA A 289 -10.65 -8.72 13.38
CA ALA A 289 -9.79 -8.88 14.55
C ALA A 289 -8.34 -8.54 14.21
N ASP A 290 -7.61 -8.02 15.20
CA ASP A 290 -6.20 -7.62 15.04
C ASP A 290 -5.22 -8.77 15.29
N THR A 291 -5.67 -9.84 15.93
CA THR A 291 -4.84 -10.99 16.35
C THR A 291 -5.63 -12.30 16.30
N GLY A 292 -4.93 -13.43 16.42
CA GLY A 292 -5.55 -14.76 16.51
C GLY A 292 -5.87 -15.38 15.14
N LEU A 293 -5.40 -14.80 14.06
CA LEU A 293 -5.56 -15.34 12.70
C LEU A 293 -4.39 -16.25 12.34
N ASP A 294 -4.66 -17.35 11.65
CA ASP A 294 -3.61 -18.12 11.00
C ASP A 294 -3.08 -17.41 9.74
N GLY A 295 -1.95 -17.90 9.22
CA GLY A 295 -1.29 -17.27 8.08
C GLY A 295 -2.18 -17.12 6.84
N PRO A 296 -2.81 -18.18 6.33
CA PRO A 296 -3.69 -18.11 5.18
C PRO A 296 -4.90 -17.19 5.39
N THR A 297 -5.53 -17.26 6.56
CA THR A 297 -6.68 -16.40 6.88
C THR A 297 -6.27 -14.93 6.91
N GLN A 298 -5.13 -14.61 7.53
CA GLN A 298 -4.63 -13.25 7.57
C GLN A 298 -4.23 -12.75 6.18
N ALA A 299 -3.56 -13.58 5.36
CA ALA A 299 -3.15 -13.22 4.00
C ALA A 299 -4.36 -12.90 3.11
N LYS A 300 -5.41 -13.75 3.13
CA LYS A 300 -6.64 -13.53 2.36
C LYS A 300 -7.40 -12.29 2.82
N LEU A 301 -7.58 -12.13 4.14
CA LEU A 301 -8.23 -10.96 4.71
C LEU A 301 -7.50 -9.66 4.34
N THR A 302 -6.17 -9.68 4.38
CA THR A 302 -5.34 -8.56 3.98
C THR A 302 -5.50 -8.27 2.48
N SER A 303 -5.53 -9.30 1.63
CA SER A 303 -5.80 -9.17 0.20
C SER A 303 -7.18 -8.55 -0.08
N ASP A 304 -8.19 -8.88 0.72
CA ASP A 304 -9.53 -8.29 0.65
C ASP A 304 -9.49 -6.80 0.98
N LEU A 305 -8.81 -6.42 2.06
CA LEU A 305 -8.63 -5.03 2.46
C LEU A 305 -7.84 -4.22 1.41
N MET A 306 -6.77 -4.80 0.85
CA MET A 306 -6.02 -4.18 -0.25
C MET A 306 -6.89 -3.94 -1.47
N THR A 307 -7.70 -4.93 -1.86
CA THR A 307 -8.63 -4.83 -2.99
C THR A 307 -9.63 -3.70 -2.77
N ILE A 308 -10.23 -3.61 -1.59
CA ILE A 308 -11.16 -2.53 -1.24
C ILE A 308 -10.47 -1.17 -1.27
N ALA A 309 -9.26 -1.06 -0.72
CA ALA A 309 -8.51 0.20 -0.73
C ALA A 309 -8.26 0.71 -2.15
N LEU A 310 -7.94 -0.19 -3.09
CA LEU A 310 -7.72 0.12 -4.50
C LEU A 310 -9.04 0.42 -5.24
N GLN A 311 -10.11 -0.33 -4.95
CA GLN A 311 -11.43 -0.15 -5.57
C GLN A 311 -12.08 1.16 -5.18
N CYS A 312 -11.88 1.59 -3.94
CA CYS A 312 -12.33 2.87 -3.43
C CYS A 312 -11.42 4.03 -3.82
N ASP A 313 -10.33 3.79 -4.55
CA ASP A 313 -9.28 4.78 -4.82
C ASP A 313 -8.78 5.49 -3.54
N ALA A 314 -8.83 4.79 -2.40
CA ALA A 314 -8.30 5.28 -1.14
C ALA A 314 -6.77 5.43 -1.22
N THR A 315 -6.12 4.53 -1.94
CA THR A 315 -4.72 4.59 -2.35
C THR A 315 -4.55 3.95 -3.73
N ARG A 316 -3.46 4.28 -4.42
CA ARG A 316 -3.02 3.65 -5.68
C ARG A 316 -1.69 2.94 -5.54
N VAL A 317 -1.10 2.98 -4.34
CA VAL A 317 0.22 2.40 -4.06
C VAL A 317 0.15 1.57 -2.79
N ILE A 318 0.45 0.28 -2.91
CA ILE A 318 0.48 -0.65 -1.77
C ILE A 318 1.78 -1.44 -1.78
N THR A 319 2.42 -1.59 -0.63
CA THR A 319 3.43 -2.62 -0.41
C THR A 319 2.92 -3.64 0.58
N PHE A 320 3.07 -4.92 0.26
CA PHE A 320 2.65 -6.03 1.10
C PHE A 320 3.80 -6.98 1.37
N MET A 321 4.03 -7.30 2.65
CA MET A 321 5.02 -8.27 3.09
C MET A 321 4.33 -9.49 3.67
N LEU A 322 4.31 -10.61 2.93
CA LEU A 322 3.76 -11.89 3.41
C LEU A 322 4.60 -12.48 4.54
N GLY A 323 5.82 -12.05 4.70
CA GLY A 323 6.73 -12.31 5.80
C GLY A 323 7.91 -11.36 5.74
N ASN A 324 8.61 -11.20 6.85
CA ASN A 324 9.89 -10.49 6.87
C ASN A 324 11.00 -11.45 6.46
N GLY A 325 12.17 -10.93 6.09
CA GLY A 325 13.28 -11.75 5.62
C GLY A 325 13.82 -12.72 6.69
N GLY A 326 14.43 -13.82 6.26
CA GLY A 326 15.05 -14.81 7.12
C GLY A 326 14.05 -15.50 8.05
N SER A 327 14.44 -15.72 9.30
CA SER A 327 13.61 -16.37 10.34
C SER A 327 12.52 -15.47 10.92
N SER A 328 12.32 -14.26 10.41
CA SER A 328 11.30 -13.33 10.89
C SER A 328 9.92 -13.54 10.27
N CYS A 329 9.71 -14.63 9.53
CA CYS A 329 8.42 -15.04 8.99
C CYS A 329 7.74 -16.12 9.85
N PHE A 330 6.93 -16.97 9.25
CA PHE A 330 6.29 -18.11 9.92
C PHE A 330 7.30 -19.12 10.43
N GLN A 331 7.11 -19.57 11.68
CA GLN A 331 7.98 -20.59 12.31
C GLN A 331 7.60 -22.02 11.92
N SER A 332 6.43 -22.20 11.35
CA SER A 332 5.93 -23.45 10.80
C SER A 332 4.74 -23.15 9.87
N PHE A 333 4.34 -24.13 9.08
CA PHE A 333 3.22 -24.04 8.13
C PHE A 333 2.23 -25.17 8.40
N PRO A 334 1.44 -25.12 9.50
CA PRO A 334 0.52 -26.20 9.88
C PRO A 334 -0.51 -26.51 8.78
N TRP A 335 -0.95 -25.50 8.03
CA TRP A 335 -1.87 -25.66 6.88
C TRP A 335 -1.29 -26.44 5.70
N LEU A 336 0.03 -26.63 5.67
CA LEU A 336 0.76 -27.48 4.71
C LEU A 336 1.28 -28.76 5.37
N ASN A 337 1.00 -28.97 6.65
CA ASN A 337 1.59 -30.05 7.45
C ASN A 337 3.12 -30.02 7.46
N ILE A 338 3.71 -28.81 7.50
CA ILE A 338 5.16 -28.59 7.50
C ILE A 338 5.57 -28.01 8.86
N THR A 339 6.51 -28.70 9.50
CA THR A 339 7.23 -28.22 10.67
C THR A 339 8.57 -27.59 10.22
N GLY A 340 8.98 -26.52 10.93
CA GLY A 340 10.16 -25.72 10.58
C GLY A 340 9.80 -24.46 9.78
N ASP A 341 10.64 -23.45 9.92
CA ASP A 341 10.50 -22.18 9.22
C ASP A 341 11.11 -22.23 7.82
N HIS A 342 10.66 -21.33 6.94
CA HIS A 342 11.14 -21.28 5.54
C HIS A 342 12.66 -21.11 5.45
N HIS A 343 13.27 -20.28 6.31
CA HIS A 343 14.70 -20.02 6.31
C HIS A 343 15.52 -21.28 6.67
N GLY A 344 15.15 -21.98 7.74
CA GLY A 344 15.82 -23.24 8.12
C GLY A 344 15.69 -24.33 7.05
N LEU A 345 14.51 -24.43 6.43
CA LEU A 345 14.28 -25.38 5.33
C LEU A 345 15.08 -25.02 4.07
N ALA A 346 15.29 -23.73 3.79
CA ALA A 346 16.12 -23.28 2.68
C ALA A 346 17.59 -23.68 2.88
N HIS A 347 18.13 -23.50 4.08
CA HIS A 347 19.48 -23.97 4.41
C HIS A 347 19.61 -25.51 4.39
N ALA A 348 18.55 -26.23 4.79
CA ALA A 348 18.51 -27.69 4.71
C ALA A 348 18.29 -28.23 3.28
N GLN A 349 17.99 -27.35 2.32
CA GLN A 349 17.66 -27.70 0.93
C GLN A 349 16.50 -28.71 0.80
N ASP A 350 15.51 -28.61 1.69
CA ASP A 350 14.31 -29.46 1.64
C ASP A 350 13.38 -29.01 0.50
N GLY A 351 13.74 -29.39 -0.72
CA GLY A 351 13.05 -28.95 -1.94
C GLY A 351 11.57 -29.32 -2.00
N VAL A 352 11.14 -30.38 -1.34
CA VAL A 352 9.73 -30.78 -1.27
C VAL A 352 8.94 -29.77 -0.44
N LYS A 353 9.43 -29.45 0.76
CA LYS A 353 8.78 -28.49 1.63
C LYS A 353 8.88 -27.06 1.10
N LEU A 354 10.03 -26.67 0.56
CA LEU A 354 10.23 -25.36 -0.08
C LEU A 354 9.24 -25.17 -1.23
N SER A 355 9.13 -26.13 -2.16
CA SER A 355 8.19 -26.04 -3.26
C SER A 355 6.74 -25.94 -2.78
N ALA A 356 6.38 -26.63 -1.69
CA ALA A 356 5.03 -26.55 -1.12
C ALA A 356 4.75 -25.16 -0.51
N ILE A 357 5.71 -24.59 0.23
CA ILE A 357 5.62 -23.24 0.81
C ILE A 357 5.49 -22.20 -0.30
N GLU A 358 6.40 -22.21 -1.27
CA GLU A 358 6.40 -21.26 -2.39
C GLU A 358 5.14 -21.38 -3.26
N THR A 359 4.61 -22.60 -3.45
CA THR A 359 3.33 -22.82 -4.14
C THR A 359 2.18 -22.16 -3.37
N TRP A 360 2.17 -22.25 -2.05
CA TRP A 360 1.20 -21.54 -1.21
C TRP A 360 1.36 -20.02 -1.32
N GLU A 361 2.57 -19.48 -1.23
CA GLU A 361 2.84 -18.04 -1.38
C GLU A 361 2.35 -17.50 -2.73
N VAL A 362 2.58 -18.27 -3.81
CA VAL A 362 2.06 -17.93 -5.14
C VAL A 362 0.53 -18.05 -5.20
N SER A 363 -0.08 -18.98 -4.46
CA SER A 363 -1.53 -19.09 -4.39
C SER A 363 -2.20 -17.91 -3.69
N GLU A 364 -1.55 -17.30 -2.69
CA GLU A 364 -2.04 -16.08 -2.06
C GLU A 364 -1.92 -14.87 -3.01
N LEU A 365 -0.86 -14.79 -3.80
CA LEU A 365 -0.75 -13.81 -4.89
C LEU A 365 -1.84 -14.00 -5.94
N LEU A 366 -2.11 -15.25 -6.35
CA LEU A 366 -3.19 -15.57 -7.28
C LEU A 366 -4.54 -15.09 -6.76
N TYR A 367 -4.86 -15.38 -5.49
CA TYR A 367 -6.11 -14.94 -4.84
C TYR A 367 -6.31 -13.43 -4.95
N PHE A 368 -5.28 -12.66 -4.62
CA PHE A 368 -5.32 -11.20 -4.74
C PHE A 368 -5.50 -10.74 -6.19
N CYS A 369 -4.70 -11.26 -7.12
CA CYS A 369 -4.76 -10.87 -8.52
C CYS A 369 -6.10 -11.26 -9.19
N GLN A 370 -6.69 -12.40 -8.84
CA GLN A 370 -8.02 -12.78 -9.31
C GLN A 370 -9.11 -11.80 -8.84
N LYS A 371 -9.02 -11.27 -7.64
CA LYS A 371 -9.94 -10.22 -7.18
C LYS A 371 -9.83 -8.95 -8.00
N LEU A 372 -8.62 -8.51 -8.32
CA LEU A 372 -8.41 -7.36 -9.20
C LEU A 372 -8.89 -7.65 -10.62
N ASP A 373 -8.72 -8.88 -11.09
CA ASP A 373 -9.14 -9.30 -12.44
C ASP A 373 -10.66 -9.41 -12.59
N ALA A 374 -11.36 -9.65 -11.50
CA ALA A 374 -12.83 -9.71 -11.47
C ALA A 374 -13.50 -8.32 -11.46
N ILE A 375 -12.75 -7.24 -11.22
CA ILE A 375 -13.30 -5.88 -11.18
C ILE A 375 -13.23 -5.26 -12.57
N ASP A 376 -14.39 -5.10 -13.21
CA ASP A 376 -14.50 -4.43 -14.52
C ASP A 376 -14.34 -2.92 -14.38
N GLU A 377 -13.46 -2.35 -15.18
CA GLU A 377 -13.24 -0.91 -15.28
C GLU A 377 -13.62 -0.39 -16.69
N GLY A 378 -14.73 -0.90 -17.23
CA GLY A 378 -15.28 -0.46 -18.53
C GLY A 378 -14.46 -1.00 -19.72
N GLY A 379 -14.44 -2.32 -19.88
CA GLY A 379 -13.76 -3.05 -20.97
C GLY A 379 -12.31 -3.43 -20.71
N THR A 380 -11.75 -3.09 -19.56
CA THR A 380 -10.51 -3.63 -18.97
C THR A 380 -10.78 -3.98 -17.53
N THR A 381 -9.92 -4.81 -16.92
CA THR A 381 -10.04 -5.12 -15.50
C THR A 381 -9.15 -4.21 -14.66
N MET A 382 -9.40 -4.16 -13.35
CA MET A 382 -8.51 -3.44 -12.43
C MET A 382 -7.10 -4.02 -12.48
N LEU A 383 -6.94 -5.34 -12.71
CA LEU A 383 -5.61 -5.95 -12.89
C LEU A 383 -4.92 -5.42 -14.15
N ASP A 384 -5.63 -5.24 -15.27
CA ASP A 384 -5.06 -4.66 -16.50
C ASP A 384 -4.54 -3.24 -16.26
N ASN A 385 -5.21 -2.47 -15.38
CA ASN A 385 -4.84 -1.12 -14.99
C ASN A 385 -3.91 -1.07 -13.75
N SER A 386 -3.27 -2.18 -13.43
CA SER A 386 -2.33 -2.28 -12.30
C SER A 386 -0.97 -2.83 -12.75
N LEU A 387 0.04 -2.64 -11.90
CA LEU A 387 1.29 -3.39 -11.89
C LEU A 387 1.44 -4.04 -10.52
N VAL A 388 1.34 -5.36 -10.46
CA VAL A 388 1.61 -6.14 -9.25
C VAL A 388 2.98 -6.77 -9.40
N PHE A 389 3.97 -6.19 -8.75
CA PHE A 389 5.36 -6.67 -8.72
C PHE A 389 5.55 -7.62 -7.56
N PHE A 390 5.94 -8.86 -7.85
CA PHE A 390 6.24 -9.89 -6.86
C PHE A 390 7.74 -10.19 -6.87
N SER A 391 8.36 -10.26 -5.70
CA SER A 391 9.74 -10.71 -5.56
C SER A 391 10.06 -11.10 -4.10
N SER A 392 11.26 -11.65 -3.92
CA SER A 392 11.87 -11.91 -2.61
C SER A 392 13.07 -11.00 -2.37
N GLU A 393 13.53 -10.93 -1.13
CA GLU A 393 14.72 -10.18 -0.74
C GLU A 393 16.02 -10.77 -1.31
N ILE A 394 16.03 -12.08 -1.55
CA ILE A 394 17.21 -12.83 -2.07
C ILE A 394 16.81 -13.71 -3.26
N GLY A 395 17.79 -14.22 -4.00
CA GLY A 395 17.56 -15.16 -5.10
C GLY A 395 17.54 -16.62 -4.62
N ASN A 396 18.41 -16.95 -3.70
CA ASN A 396 18.58 -18.32 -3.18
C ASN A 396 18.80 -18.30 -1.67
N GLY A 397 18.01 -19.06 -0.96
CA GLY A 397 18.07 -19.14 0.51
C GLY A 397 19.30 -19.83 1.09
N ILE A 398 20.15 -20.48 0.28
CA ILE A 398 21.39 -21.11 0.75
C ILE A 398 22.51 -20.07 0.85
N ASN A 399 22.74 -19.39 -0.27
CA ASN A 399 23.85 -18.44 -0.42
C ASN A 399 23.44 -17.00 -0.09
N HIS A 400 22.15 -16.74 0.08
CA HIS A 400 21.56 -15.41 0.24
C HIS A 400 21.98 -14.46 -0.90
N ASP A 401 22.14 -15.01 -2.11
CA ASP A 401 22.59 -14.24 -3.26
C ASP A 401 21.48 -13.30 -3.79
N GLN A 402 21.89 -12.31 -4.55
CA GLN A 402 21.00 -11.36 -5.18
C GLN A 402 20.87 -11.61 -6.70
N VAL A 403 21.23 -12.81 -7.13
CA VAL A 403 21.32 -13.19 -8.55
C VAL A 403 20.11 -14.02 -8.93
N ASN A 404 19.57 -13.77 -10.10
CA ASN A 404 18.42 -14.50 -10.64
C ASN A 404 17.29 -14.61 -9.60
N LYS A 405 16.84 -13.45 -9.11
CA LYS A 405 15.79 -13.36 -8.09
C LYS A 405 14.44 -13.80 -8.65
N PRO A 406 13.57 -14.42 -7.82
CA PRO A 406 12.21 -14.71 -8.23
C PRO A 406 11.45 -13.38 -8.45
N MET A 407 11.16 -13.05 -9.70
CA MET A 407 10.46 -11.83 -10.05
C MET A 407 9.32 -12.12 -11.00
N LEU A 408 8.14 -11.61 -10.67
CA LEU A 408 6.94 -11.64 -11.50
C LEU A 408 6.35 -10.25 -11.60
N LEU A 409 5.65 -9.99 -12.70
CA LEU A 409 4.82 -8.82 -12.87
C LEU A 409 3.46 -9.27 -13.41
N LEU A 410 2.37 -8.91 -12.73
CA LEU A 410 1.00 -9.15 -13.19
C LEU A 410 0.31 -7.81 -13.47
N GLY A 411 -0.51 -7.81 -14.52
CA GLY A 411 -1.13 -6.58 -15.02
C GLY A 411 -0.22 -5.81 -15.98
N SER A 412 -0.79 -4.85 -16.70
CA SER A 412 -0.15 -4.22 -17.84
C SER A 412 0.00 -2.70 -17.77
N ALA A 413 -0.35 -2.07 -16.62
CA ALA A 413 -0.43 -0.61 -16.50
C ALA A 413 -1.25 0.05 -17.62
N GLY A 414 -2.43 -0.54 -17.92
CA GLY A 414 -3.28 -0.04 -19.00
C GLY A 414 -2.72 -0.32 -20.39
N GLY A 415 -2.02 -1.44 -20.58
CA GLY A 415 -1.45 -1.89 -21.85
C GLY A 415 -0.04 -1.36 -22.16
N LYS A 416 0.62 -0.68 -21.20
CA LYS A 416 1.98 -0.15 -21.39
C LYS A 416 3.08 -1.21 -21.15
N ILE A 417 2.77 -2.29 -20.47
CA ILE A 417 3.65 -3.45 -20.27
C ILE A 417 3.10 -4.64 -21.03
N LYS A 418 3.97 -5.29 -21.79
CA LYS A 418 3.66 -6.49 -22.59
C LYS A 418 3.78 -7.73 -21.71
N THR A 419 2.66 -8.34 -21.36
CA THR A 419 2.55 -9.54 -20.52
C THR A 419 2.37 -10.82 -21.33
N GLY A 420 2.15 -11.97 -20.68
CA GLY A 420 1.93 -13.26 -21.31
C GLY A 420 3.22 -13.90 -21.81
N GLN A 421 4.36 -13.63 -21.18
CA GLN A 421 5.65 -14.15 -21.62
C GLN A 421 6.62 -14.40 -20.46
N HIS A 422 7.62 -15.23 -20.70
CA HIS A 422 8.82 -15.36 -19.87
C HIS A 422 10.01 -14.72 -20.59
N VAL A 423 10.66 -13.74 -19.94
CA VAL A 423 11.82 -13.04 -20.49
C VAL A 423 13.06 -13.38 -19.64
N ALA A 424 14.07 -13.92 -20.30
CA ALA A 424 15.35 -14.22 -19.67
C ALA A 424 16.35 -13.08 -19.98
N TYR A 425 16.97 -12.58 -18.93
CA TYR A 425 18.06 -11.61 -18.97
C TYR A 425 19.37 -12.25 -18.54
N ASN A 426 20.47 -11.59 -18.76
CA ASN A 426 21.80 -12.12 -18.45
C ASN A 426 22.52 -11.24 -17.41
N GLY A 427 21.98 -11.20 -16.19
CA GLY A 427 22.55 -10.40 -15.11
C GLY A 427 22.19 -8.91 -15.17
N ASP A 428 21.12 -8.57 -15.89
CA ASP A 428 20.66 -7.19 -15.96
C ASP A 428 20.21 -6.69 -14.58
N PRO A 429 20.46 -5.40 -14.25
CA PRO A 429 20.03 -4.83 -12.98
C PRO A 429 18.51 -4.85 -12.80
N GLN A 430 18.03 -5.31 -11.66
CA GLN A 430 16.62 -5.15 -11.23
C GLN A 430 16.17 -3.69 -11.32
N ALA A 431 17.06 -2.76 -11.07
CA ALA A 431 16.81 -1.32 -11.17
C ALA A 431 16.37 -0.88 -12.60
N ASN A 432 16.80 -1.58 -13.65
CA ASN A 432 16.33 -1.34 -15.02
C ASN A 432 14.85 -1.72 -15.19
N LEU A 433 14.37 -2.77 -14.50
CA LEU A 433 12.95 -3.09 -14.44
C LEU A 433 12.17 -1.95 -13.78
N PHE A 434 12.68 -1.37 -12.70
CA PHE A 434 12.02 -0.26 -12.02
C PHE A 434 11.97 1.02 -12.87
N ILE A 435 12.99 1.31 -13.67
CA ILE A 435 12.93 2.37 -14.69
C ILE A 435 11.79 2.11 -15.68
N THR A 436 11.67 0.87 -16.17
CA THR A 436 10.60 0.48 -17.09
C THR A 436 9.23 0.64 -16.44
N MET A 437 9.07 0.18 -15.21
CA MET A 437 7.82 0.29 -14.45
C MET A 437 7.44 1.75 -14.19
N LEU A 438 8.38 2.60 -13.75
CA LEU A 438 8.14 4.03 -13.53
C LEU A 438 7.66 4.72 -14.81
N ASN A 439 8.31 4.46 -15.96
CA ASN A 439 7.88 4.99 -17.24
C ASN A 439 6.48 4.51 -17.63
N ALA A 440 6.13 3.24 -17.39
CA ALA A 440 4.80 2.71 -17.60
C ALA A 440 3.75 3.35 -16.66
N LEU A 441 4.14 3.67 -15.43
CA LEU A 441 3.32 4.38 -14.45
C LEU A 441 3.16 5.87 -14.77
N GLY A 442 3.87 6.39 -15.79
CA GLY A 442 3.80 7.79 -16.20
C GLY A 442 4.78 8.70 -15.45
N VAL A 443 5.76 8.13 -14.78
CA VAL A 443 6.86 8.84 -14.12
C VAL A 443 8.12 8.70 -14.97
N PRO A 444 8.54 9.73 -15.72
CA PRO A 444 9.73 9.65 -16.55
C PRO A 444 10.98 9.36 -15.71
N ALA A 445 11.63 8.25 -15.99
CA ALA A 445 12.85 7.82 -15.30
C ALA A 445 13.88 7.31 -16.32
N THR A 446 15.12 7.74 -16.19
CA THR A 446 16.27 7.26 -16.96
C THR A 446 17.29 6.54 -16.10
N THR A 447 17.22 6.76 -14.78
CA THR A 447 18.07 6.11 -13.77
C THR A 447 17.24 5.70 -12.57
N PHE A 448 17.68 4.68 -11.84
CA PHE A 448 17.09 4.29 -10.56
C PHE A 448 18.11 3.49 -9.72
N GLY A 449 18.05 3.67 -8.38
CA GLY A 449 19.03 3.06 -7.49
C GLY A 449 20.45 3.41 -7.91
N THR A 450 21.40 2.53 -7.67
CA THR A 450 22.81 2.75 -8.04
C THR A 450 23.16 2.16 -9.41
N ALA A 451 22.52 1.05 -9.80
CA ALA A 451 22.86 0.30 -11.01
C ALA A 451 21.93 0.54 -12.21
N GLY A 452 20.76 1.14 -12.00
CA GLY A 452 19.77 1.36 -13.07
C GLY A 452 20.16 2.50 -13.99
N LYS A 453 20.29 2.21 -15.28
CA LYS A 453 20.76 3.18 -16.30
C LYS A 453 19.92 3.23 -17.56
N ALA A 454 19.01 2.27 -17.75
CA ALA A 454 18.15 2.20 -18.92
C ALA A 454 16.91 1.33 -18.62
N PRO A 455 15.78 1.54 -19.30
CA PRO A 455 14.66 0.60 -19.26
C PRO A 455 15.06 -0.77 -19.80
N LEU A 456 14.38 -1.83 -19.32
CA LEU A 456 14.50 -3.16 -19.90
C LEU A 456 13.86 -3.20 -21.29
N THR A 457 14.46 -3.98 -22.20
CA THR A 457 13.93 -4.23 -23.53
C THR A 457 13.00 -5.44 -23.56
N GLY A 458 12.08 -5.50 -24.54
CA GLY A 458 11.21 -6.65 -24.79
C GLY A 458 9.92 -6.72 -23.98
N ILE A 459 9.68 -5.77 -23.08
CA ILE A 459 8.50 -5.76 -22.18
C ILE A 459 7.63 -4.50 -22.29
N THR A 460 7.94 -3.60 -23.20
CA THR A 460 7.14 -2.39 -23.49
C THR A 460 6.65 -2.37 -24.93
#